data_9479a49b09cb67c03ec779f5438382a5
#
_entry.id   9479a49b09cb67c03ec779f5438382a5
#
_cell.length_a   1.000
_cell.length_b   1.000
_cell.length_c   1.000
_cell.angle_alpha   90.00
_cell.angle_beta   90.00
_cell.angle_gamma   90.00
#
_symmetry.space_group_name_H-M   'P 1'
#
loop_
_entity.id
_entity.type
_entity.pdbx_description
1 polymer ?
#
loop_
_entity_poly.entity_id
_entity_poly.type
_entity_poly.pdbx_seq_one_letter_code
_entity_poly.pdbx_strand_id
1 'polypeptide(L)'
;MSQARAVLSVSGRHKLFSVAALAGLLALAASMVPAGVSTASPALGHIGGSVSLWAEWTGPEQRDFQAVLSPFESETGVTINYSSKGSNMDTAIDAAVAGGAPPQVALVPDPGTLLTLAKKGAIEPLAPVIGSEASDYGAAWNNLVTYNGKLYGVWFKGANKNTIWYNPAEFAMAGLKSTPTTWQQLLADAATLKRAGVTPFSLCTDIGWPVADLWQNVYLKTAGATDYDALAAHNIPWTGPTVTTAFDTLAQLVGQPSYLLGGTKGSLSNSYPTCADKVFPKPGTMPQAAMVIEADFVVNEIVGNSANYTAGTIGAGGKKCTANPADTPCYDFFPFPAPAADQMNNSAIQGSGDVAMLFKPTAAAKAVVKYLGSPEAGAIWAHLGGFASPNKMVPLTSYPDPVTEADASELQHATGFVFSLDDLQGSWEPSLWQDMLNFVKNPSATNIASIQKTMQAQATAAMGH
;
A
#
# COMPACT_ATOMS: atom_id res chain seq x y z
N MET A 1 34.96 -40.43 -46.22
CA MET A 1 36.30 -39.88 -46.42
C MET A 1 36.60 -38.99 -45.24
N SER A 2 37.23 -39.54 -44.19
CA SER A 2 38.67 -39.64 -43.93
C SER A 2 39.33 -38.29 -43.93
N GLN A 3 39.89 -37.83 -42.91
CA GLN A 3 40.95 -38.05 -41.93
C GLN A 3 41.23 -36.69 -41.26
N ALA A 4 41.90 -36.45 -40.20
CA ALA A 4 42.59 -37.22 -39.16
C ALA A 4 43.16 -36.19 -38.13
N ARG A 5 43.29 -36.67 -36.94
CA ARG A 5 44.07 -36.25 -35.77
C ARG A 5 45.38 -35.49 -36.02
N ALA A 6 45.69 -34.58 -35.09
CA ALA A 6 47.03 -34.45 -34.54
C ALA A 6 46.99 -34.09 -33.06
N VAL A 7 47.52 -34.98 -32.24
CA VAL A 7 47.87 -34.81 -30.82
C VAL A 7 49.33 -34.34 -30.80
N LEU A 8 49.61 -33.30 -29.95
CA LEU A 8 50.98 -33.07 -29.50
C LEU A 8 50.97 -32.79 -27.99
N SER A 9 51.47 -33.75 -27.25
CA SER A 9 51.89 -33.67 -25.87
C SER A 9 53.29 -33.03 -25.78
N VAL A 10 53.47 -32.11 -24.81
CA VAL A 10 54.81 -31.82 -24.28
C VAL A 10 54.72 -31.75 -22.76
N SER A 11 55.54 -32.55 -22.14
CA SER A 11 55.75 -32.77 -20.73
C SER A 11 56.60 -31.70 -20.06
N GLY A 12 56.27 -31.43 -18.79
CA GLY A 12 57.26 -31.37 -17.73
C GLY A 12 57.99 -30.08 -17.44
N ARG A 13 57.76 -29.55 -16.24
CA ARG A 13 58.79 -29.45 -15.19
C ARG A 13 58.21 -28.73 -13.96
N HIS A 14 58.25 -29.44 -12.84
CA HIS A 14 58.05 -28.90 -11.50
C HIS A 14 59.10 -27.86 -11.18
N LYS A 15 58.69 -26.69 -10.64
CA LYS A 15 59.50 -25.91 -9.73
C LYS A 15 58.61 -25.52 -8.54
N LEU A 16 58.98 -26.07 -7.40
CA LEU A 16 58.58 -25.57 -6.07
C LEU A 16 59.06 -24.13 -5.93
N PHE A 17 58.21 -23.22 -5.56
CA PHE A 17 58.58 -21.99 -4.91
C PHE A 17 57.74 -21.77 -3.67
N SER A 18 58.45 -21.37 -2.65
CA SER A 18 58.12 -21.25 -1.26
C SER A 18 56.92 -20.30 -0.98
N VAL A 19 56.13 -20.69 0.02
CA VAL A 19 55.10 -19.87 0.64
C VAL A 19 55.81 -18.77 1.42
N ALA A 20 55.60 -17.52 0.99
CA ALA A 20 55.86 -16.34 1.82
C ALA A 20 54.48 -15.75 2.19
N ALA A 21 54.15 -15.81 3.47
CA ALA A 21 53.00 -15.20 4.04
C ALA A 21 53.13 -13.67 3.96
N LEU A 22 52.23 -13.01 3.19
CA LEU A 22 52.06 -11.58 3.25
C LEU A 22 50.72 -11.33 3.95
N ALA A 23 50.79 -10.94 5.22
CA ALA A 23 49.68 -10.39 5.96
C ALA A 23 49.38 -9.00 5.40
N GLY A 24 48.36 -8.91 4.53
CA GLY A 24 47.84 -7.64 4.04
C GLY A 24 46.81 -7.10 5.00
N LEU A 25 47.10 -5.96 5.63
CA LEU A 25 46.14 -5.16 6.41
C LEU A 25 44.96 -4.77 5.50
N LEU A 26 43.77 -5.33 5.77
CA LEU A 26 42.52 -4.73 5.34
C LEU A 26 42.25 -3.51 6.21
N ALA A 27 42.49 -2.33 5.67
CA ALA A 27 41.98 -1.09 6.22
C ALA A 27 40.44 -1.09 6.05
N LEU A 28 39.68 -1.32 7.13
CA LEU A 28 38.27 -0.99 7.20
C LEU A 28 38.14 0.53 7.05
N ALA A 29 37.66 0.99 5.91
CA ALA A 29 37.12 2.31 5.77
C ALA A 29 35.78 2.33 6.54
N ALA A 30 35.83 2.72 7.80
CA ALA A 30 34.63 3.08 8.54
C ALA A 30 34.08 4.36 7.91
N SER A 31 33.01 4.20 7.08
CA SER A 31 32.19 5.31 6.68
C SER A 31 31.56 5.91 7.95
N MET A 32 31.99 7.11 8.32
CA MET A 32 31.34 7.91 9.35
C MET A 32 29.92 8.22 8.89
N VAL A 33 28.94 7.47 9.38
CA VAL A 33 27.54 7.85 9.39
C VAL A 33 27.44 9.06 10.34
N PRO A 34 26.87 10.20 9.93
CA PRO A 34 26.66 11.31 10.86
C PRO A 34 25.75 10.80 11.97
N ALA A 35 26.19 11.01 13.21
CA ALA A 35 25.41 10.72 14.39
C ALA A 35 24.17 11.62 14.44
N GLY A 36 23.09 11.19 13.79
CA GLY A 36 21.74 11.65 14.11
C GLY A 36 21.46 11.22 15.54
N VAL A 37 20.84 12.09 16.31
CA VAL A 37 20.46 11.88 17.70
C VAL A 37 19.61 10.61 17.80
N SER A 38 20.27 9.49 18.04
CA SER A 38 19.60 8.23 18.36
C SER A 38 19.14 8.34 19.81
N THR A 39 17.88 8.68 20.02
CA THR A 39 17.21 8.33 21.27
C THR A 39 17.01 6.82 21.23
N ALA A 40 18.02 6.08 21.68
CA ALA A 40 17.92 4.65 21.82
C ALA A 40 16.70 4.33 22.69
N SER A 41 15.69 3.69 22.10
CA SER A 41 14.63 3.07 22.88
C SER A 41 15.28 2.13 23.91
N PRO A 42 14.79 2.10 25.15
CA PRO A 42 15.37 1.23 26.17
C PRO A 42 15.31 -0.22 25.66
N ALA A 43 16.46 -0.90 25.73
CA ALA A 43 16.58 -2.29 25.31
C ALA A 43 15.45 -3.13 25.96
N LEU A 44 14.69 -3.86 25.15
CA LEU A 44 13.51 -4.63 25.62
C LEU A 44 13.89 -5.79 26.56
N GLY A 45 15.15 -6.18 26.57
CA GLY A 45 15.66 -7.30 27.36
C GLY A 45 15.11 -8.66 26.89
N HIS A 46 15.69 -9.72 27.42
CA HIS A 46 15.26 -11.08 27.04
C HIS A 46 13.89 -11.43 27.62
N ILE A 47 12.91 -11.70 26.75
CA ILE A 47 11.53 -12.05 27.11
C ILE A 47 11.29 -13.55 26.87
N GLY A 48 11.73 -14.07 25.72
CA GLY A 48 11.53 -15.45 25.29
C GLY A 48 10.08 -15.80 24.95
N GLY A 49 9.84 -17.05 24.60
CA GLY A 49 8.52 -17.56 24.25
C GLY A 49 8.18 -17.42 22.77
N SER A 50 6.90 -17.66 22.40
CA SER A 50 6.44 -17.58 21.03
C SER A 50 5.11 -16.83 20.91
N VAL A 51 4.91 -16.15 19.77
CA VAL A 51 3.69 -15.40 19.44
C VAL A 51 3.17 -15.84 18.10
N SER A 52 1.90 -16.24 18.01
CA SER A 52 1.20 -16.40 16.74
C SER A 52 0.74 -15.01 16.25
N LEU A 53 1.21 -14.61 15.09
CA LEU A 53 0.92 -13.32 14.48
C LEU A 53 0.33 -13.52 13.09
N TRP A 54 -0.86 -12.95 12.85
CA TRP A 54 -1.51 -12.97 11.55
C TRP A 54 -1.54 -11.56 10.95
N ALA A 55 -1.31 -11.48 9.63
CA ALA A 55 -1.53 -10.28 8.82
C ALA A 55 -1.88 -10.68 7.39
N GLU A 56 -2.16 -9.71 6.55
CA GLU A 56 -2.54 -9.98 5.15
C GLU A 56 -1.33 -10.17 4.22
N TRP A 57 -0.20 -9.59 4.51
CA TRP A 57 0.93 -9.43 3.60
C TRP A 57 1.52 -10.75 3.10
N THR A 58 1.73 -10.81 1.77
CA THR A 58 2.38 -11.92 1.05
C THR A 58 3.54 -11.38 0.22
N GLY A 59 4.32 -12.27 -0.41
CA GLY A 59 5.35 -11.89 -1.39
C GLY A 59 6.37 -10.86 -0.87
N PRO A 60 6.58 -9.74 -1.58
CA PRO A 60 7.50 -8.67 -1.17
C PRO A 60 7.16 -8.09 0.20
N GLU A 61 5.92 -7.69 0.44
CA GLU A 61 5.48 -7.11 1.69
C GLU A 61 5.69 -8.04 2.90
N GLN A 62 5.47 -9.34 2.72
CA GLN A 62 5.78 -10.31 3.77
C GLN A 62 7.28 -10.33 4.11
N ARG A 63 8.17 -10.23 3.11
CA ARG A 63 9.62 -10.19 3.35
C ARG A 63 10.02 -8.94 4.11
N ASP A 64 9.42 -7.79 3.75
CA ASP A 64 9.71 -6.51 4.39
C ASP A 64 9.19 -6.49 5.84
N PHE A 65 8.01 -7.05 6.08
CA PHE A 65 7.51 -7.22 7.44
C PHE A 65 8.38 -8.19 8.27
N GLN A 66 8.89 -9.27 7.68
CA GLN A 66 9.83 -10.16 8.35
C GLN A 66 11.14 -9.44 8.71
N ALA A 67 11.61 -8.50 7.85
CA ALA A 67 12.77 -7.67 8.17
C ALA A 67 12.50 -6.74 9.36
N VAL A 68 11.27 -6.23 9.51
CA VAL A 68 10.85 -5.48 10.71
C VAL A 68 10.91 -6.36 11.95
N LEU A 69 10.44 -7.60 11.90
CA LEU A 69 10.35 -8.49 13.05
C LEU A 69 11.71 -9.03 13.51
N SER A 70 12.65 -9.20 12.60
CA SER A 70 13.94 -9.85 12.86
C SER A 70 14.78 -9.20 13.98
N PRO A 71 14.96 -7.86 14.07
CA PRO A 71 15.68 -7.23 15.19
C PRO A 71 14.99 -7.50 16.53
N PHE A 72 13.66 -7.41 16.58
CA PHE A 72 12.89 -7.69 17.77
C PHE A 72 13.08 -9.12 18.27
N GLU A 73 12.99 -10.10 17.37
CA GLU A 73 13.21 -11.52 17.71
C GLU A 73 14.62 -11.75 18.25
N SER A 74 15.61 -11.13 17.59
CA SER A 74 17.03 -11.24 17.98
C SER A 74 17.30 -10.64 19.37
N GLU A 75 16.70 -9.49 19.67
CA GLU A 75 16.91 -8.80 20.97
C GLU A 75 16.17 -9.49 22.11
N THR A 76 14.92 -9.89 21.87
CA THR A 76 14.05 -10.36 22.93
C THR A 76 14.05 -11.88 23.12
N GLY A 77 14.53 -12.64 22.13
CA GLY A 77 14.42 -14.09 22.12
C GLY A 77 12.98 -14.61 21.93
N VAL A 78 12.04 -13.75 21.55
CA VAL A 78 10.67 -14.14 21.18
C VAL A 78 10.70 -14.73 19.77
N THR A 79 10.01 -15.85 19.57
CA THR A 79 9.81 -16.42 18.22
C THR A 79 8.44 -15.99 17.69
N ILE A 80 8.39 -15.35 16.52
CA ILE A 80 7.14 -14.93 15.89
C ILE A 80 6.72 -15.94 14.82
N ASN A 81 5.60 -16.64 15.07
CA ASN A 81 4.99 -17.55 14.11
C ASN A 81 4.03 -16.74 13.21
N TYR A 82 4.59 -16.14 12.16
CA TYR A 82 3.83 -15.37 11.19
C TYR A 82 3.00 -16.27 10.28
N SER A 83 1.75 -15.85 10.01
CA SER A 83 0.87 -16.49 9.04
C SER A 83 0.12 -15.43 8.24
N SER A 84 0.41 -15.36 6.95
CA SER A 84 -0.37 -14.52 6.03
C SER A 84 -1.77 -15.10 5.80
N LYS A 85 -2.75 -14.21 5.66
CA LYS A 85 -4.14 -14.54 5.31
C LYS A 85 -4.55 -13.90 3.97
N GLY A 86 -3.70 -13.05 3.38
CA GLY A 86 -4.02 -12.29 2.19
C GLY A 86 -5.31 -11.48 2.37
N SER A 87 -6.00 -11.22 1.29
CA SER A 87 -7.28 -10.48 1.29
C SER A 87 -8.44 -11.19 2.02
N ASN A 88 -8.20 -12.35 2.63
CA ASN A 88 -9.22 -13.05 3.45
C ASN A 88 -9.01 -12.82 4.96
N MET A 89 -8.26 -11.79 5.33
CA MET A 89 -7.83 -11.57 6.73
C MET A 89 -9.03 -11.49 7.68
N ASP A 90 -10.03 -10.69 7.37
CA ASP A 90 -11.20 -10.48 8.24
C ASP A 90 -12.03 -11.74 8.39
N THR A 91 -12.31 -12.43 7.29
CA THR A 91 -13.01 -13.73 7.32
C THR A 91 -12.25 -14.76 8.16
N ALA A 92 -10.92 -14.79 8.04
CA ALA A 92 -10.09 -15.72 8.81
C ALA A 92 -10.10 -15.39 10.32
N ILE A 93 -10.06 -14.12 10.69
CA ILE A 93 -10.15 -13.65 12.07
C ILE A 93 -11.51 -13.98 12.67
N ASP A 94 -12.60 -13.66 11.99
CA ASP A 94 -13.96 -13.96 12.46
C ASP A 94 -14.17 -15.46 12.69
N ALA A 95 -13.72 -16.28 11.76
CA ALA A 95 -13.79 -17.74 11.90
C ALA A 95 -12.94 -18.24 13.08
N ALA A 96 -11.74 -17.70 13.28
CA ALA A 96 -10.86 -18.09 14.38
C ALA A 96 -11.42 -17.68 15.75
N VAL A 97 -12.02 -16.49 15.85
CA VAL A 97 -12.69 -16.02 17.07
C VAL A 97 -13.91 -16.87 17.37
N ALA A 98 -14.76 -17.15 16.37
CA ALA A 98 -15.91 -18.03 16.53
C ALA A 98 -15.51 -19.46 16.94
N GLY A 99 -14.38 -19.95 16.43
CA GLY A 99 -13.80 -21.25 16.78
C GLY A 99 -13.04 -21.27 18.11
N GLY A 100 -12.90 -20.15 18.82
CA GLY A 100 -12.18 -20.05 20.10
C GLY A 100 -10.65 -20.17 19.98
N ALA A 101 -10.09 -20.04 18.77
CA ALA A 101 -8.67 -20.22 18.49
C ALA A 101 -8.06 -19.02 17.70
N PRO A 102 -8.29 -17.76 18.12
CA PRO A 102 -7.66 -16.62 17.47
C PRO A 102 -6.14 -16.62 17.68
N PRO A 103 -5.36 -15.91 16.80
CA PRO A 103 -3.94 -15.67 17.03
C PRO A 103 -3.74 -14.88 18.33
N GLN A 104 -2.49 -14.71 18.77
CA GLN A 104 -2.19 -13.83 19.91
C GLN A 104 -2.20 -12.36 19.50
N VAL A 105 -1.71 -12.08 18.30
CA VAL A 105 -1.67 -10.75 17.67
C VAL A 105 -2.16 -10.87 16.23
N ALA A 106 -2.92 -9.90 15.76
CA ALA A 106 -3.27 -9.75 14.36
C ALA A 106 -3.13 -8.29 13.91
N LEU A 107 -2.77 -8.09 12.65
CA LEU A 107 -2.86 -6.80 11.98
C LEU A 107 -3.93 -6.91 10.89
N VAL A 108 -4.84 -5.96 10.88
CA VAL A 108 -5.93 -5.88 9.89
C VAL A 108 -5.98 -4.49 9.27
N PRO A 109 -6.35 -4.38 7.99
CA PRO A 109 -6.54 -3.08 7.34
C PRO A 109 -7.85 -2.40 7.77
N ASP A 110 -8.74 -3.12 8.43
CA ASP A 110 -10.14 -2.76 8.68
C ASP A 110 -10.39 -2.42 10.17
N PRO A 111 -10.44 -1.13 10.54
CA PRO A 111 -10.83 -0.71 11.89
C PRO A 111 -12.29 -1.04 12.22
N GLY A 112 -13.17 -1.24 11.23
CA GLY A 112 -14.54 -1.72 11.44
C GLY A 112 -14.56 -3.13 12.05
N THR A 113 -13.73 -4.04 11.54
CA THR A 113 -13.51 -5.37 12.12
C THR A 113 -12.95 -5.27 13.55
N LEU A 114 -11.94 -4.41 13.77
CA LEU A 114 -11.39 -4.19 15.11
C LEU A 114 -12.48 -3.72 16.10
N LEU A 115 -13.28 -2.73 15.72
CA LEU A 115 -14.36 -2.21 16.58
C LEU A 115 -15.43 -3.27 16.87
N THR A 116 -15.76 -4.11 15.89
CA THR A 116 -16.67 -5.25 16.06
C THR A 116 -16.11 -6.26 17.07
N LEU A 117 -14.83 -6.57 16.99
CA LEU A 117 -14.15 -7.49 17.94
C LEU A 117 -14.04 -6.88 19.34
N ALA A 118 -13.76 -5.57 19.44
CA ALA A 118 -13.76 -4.85 20.73
C ALA A 118 -15.15 -4.86 21.38
N LYS A 119 -16.22 -4.65 20.61
CA LYS A 119 -17.61 -4.73 21.07
C LYS A 119 -17.97 -6.13 21.56
N LYS A 120 -17.48 -7.17 20.90
CA LYS A 120 -17.65 -8.59 21.33
C LYS A 120 -16.78 -8.96 22.54
N GLY A 121 -15.84 -8.10 22.97
CA GLY A 121 -14.87 -8.43 24.03
C GLY A 121 -13.84 -9.48 23.62
N ALA A 122 -13.57 -9.62 22.33
CA ALA A 122 -12.64 -10.61 21.78
C ALA A 122 -11.18 -10.16 21.79
N ILE A 123 -10.93 -8.86 21.95
CA ILE A 123 -9.59 -8.26 21.98
C ILE A 123 -9.39 -7.39 23.23
N GLU A 124 -8.15 -7.19 23.59
CA GLU A 124 -7.73 -6.49 24.80
C GLU A 124 -7.51 -4.99 24.56
N PRO A 125 -7.85 -4.11 25.53
CA PRO A 125 -7.49 -2.70 25.44
C PRO A 125 -5.98 -2.50 25.57
N LEU A 126 -5.41 -1.62 24.73
CA LEU A 126 -3.96 -1.45 24.56
C LEU A 126 -3.32 -0.32 25.39
N ALA A 127 -4.10 0.56 26.02
CA ALA A 127 -3.51 1.65 26.83
C ALA A 127 -2.48 1.18 27.86
N PRO A 128 -2.64 0.03 28.54
CA PRO A 128 -1.61 -0.49 29.45
C PRO A 128 -0.37 -1.04 28.75
N VAL A 129 -0.42 -1.24 27.42
CA VAL A 129 0.67 -1.82 26.61
C VAL A 129 1.51 -0.75 25.96
N ILE A 130 0.86 0.20 25.26
CA ILE A 130 1.54 1.22 24.46
C ILE A 130 1.78 2.54 25.22
N GLY A 131 1.07 2.79 26.33
CA GLY A 131 1.33 3.95 27.20
C GLY A 131 1.26 5.28 26.43
N SER A 132 2.36 6.06 26.54
CA SER A 132 2.47 7.38 25.88
C SER A 132 2.65 7.32 24.36
N GLU A 133 3.00 6.18 23.78
CA GLU A 133 3.21 6.02 22.33
C GLU A 133 1.90 6.28 21.53
N ALA A 134 0.74 6.17 22.18
CA ALA A 134 -0.53 6.58 21.59
C ALA A 134 -0.54 8.05 21.11
N SER A 135 0.26 8.94 21.74
CA SER A 135 0.36 10.35 21.33
C SER A 135 1.17 10.59 20.05
N ASP A 136 1.90 9.57 19.58
CA ASP A 136 2.70 9.63 18.36
C ASP A 136 1.81 9.60 17.11
N TYR A 137 0.55 9.24 17.29
CA TYR A 137 -0.48 9.22 16.24
C TYR A 137 -1.41 10.43 16.36
N GLY A 138 -1.97 10.85 15.23
CA GLY A 138 -3.00 11.89 15.22
C GLY A 138 -4.30 11.43 15.87
N ALA A 139 -5.10 12.40 16.36
CA ALA A 139 -6.41 12.10 16.97
C ALA A 139 -7.34 11.35 16.00
N ALA A 140 -7.30 11.68 14.70
CA ALA A 140 -8.08 10.98 13.68
C ALA A 140 -7.79 9.47 13.66
N TRP A 141 -6.52 9.09 13.67
CA TRP A 141 -6.10 7.69 13.72
C TRP A 141 -6.54 6.98 15.01
N ASN A 142 -6.32 7.61 16.17
CA ASN A 142 -6.69 7.02 17.46
C ASN A 142 -8.21 6.85 17.61
N ASN A 143 -9.00 7.77 17.08
CA ASN A 143 -10.47 7.69 17.15
C ASN A 143 -11.01 6.46 16.41
N LEU A 144 -10.40 6.07 15.29
CA LEU A 144 -10.79 4.89 14.49
C LEU A 144 -10.64 3.56 15.25
N VAL A 145 -9.78 3.49 16.26
CA VAL A 145 -9.48 2.27 17.01
C VAL A 145 -9.88 2.38 18.48
N THR A 146 -10.74 3.36 18.80
CA THR A 146 -11.24 3.62 20.14
C THR A 146 -12.71 3.18 20.27
N TYR A 147 -12.99 2.30 21.22
CA TYR A 147 -14.34 1.87 21.59
C TYR A 147 -14.61 2.12 23.08
N ASN A 148 -15.73 2.78 23.40
CA ASN A 148 -16.11 3.16 24.78
C ASN A 148 -14.97 3.85 25.56
N GLY A 149 -14.23 4.76 24.89
CA GLY A 149 -13.13 5.53 25.48
C GLY A 149 -11.86 4.71 25.75
N LYS A 150 -11.75 3.49 25.24
CA LYS A 150 -10.57 2.65 25.34
C LYS A 150 -9.98 2.39 23.96
N LEU A 151 -8.67 2.50 23.86
CA LEU A 151 -7.91 2.18 22.64
C LEU A 151 -7.70 0.66 22.53
N TYR A 152 -8.05 0.06 21.39
CA TYR A 152 -7.95 -1.37 21.14
C TYR A 152 -6.96 -1.75 20.03
N GLY A 153 -6.43 -0.77 19.31
CA GLY A 153 -5.46 -0.96 18.25
C GLY A 153 -4.28 -0.02 18.36
N VAL A 154 -3.17 -0.42 17.79
CA VAL A 154 -2.03 0.46 17.49
C VAL A 154 -1.73 0.37 16.01
N TRP A 155 -1.67 1.52 15.35
CA TRP A 155 -1.38 1.58 13.94
C TRP A 155 0.09 1.22 13.68
N PHE A 156 0.32 0.39 12.69
CA PHE A 156 1.67 0.02 12.27
C PHE A 156 1.98 0.61 10.90
N LYS A 157 1.20 0.26 9.90
CA LYS A 157 1.36 0.73 8.52
C LYS A 157 0.22 1.68 8.17
N GLY A 158 0.52 2.79 7.52
CA GLY A 158 -0.42 3.60 6.80
C GLY A 158 -0.32 3.33 5.30
N ALA A 159 -1.33 3.72 4.55
CA ALA A 159 -1.31 3.72 3.12
C ALA A 159 -1.92 5.03 2.59
N ASN A 160 -1.18 5.71 1.71
CA ASN A 160 -1.69 6.87 0.97
C ASN A 160 -2.41 6.38 -0.28
N LYS A 161 -3.73 6.38 -0.26
CA LYS A 161 -4.57 5.95 -1.38
C LYS A 161 -4.86 7.08 -2.39
N ASN A 162 -4.31 8.28 -2.17
CA ASN A 162 -4.48 9.45 -3.03
C ASN A 162 -3.52 9.45 -4.23
N THR A 163 -2.98 8.32 -4.63
CA THR A 163 -1.89 8.23 -5.60
C THR A 163 -2.32 7.62 -6.93
N ILE A 164 -1.78 8.16 -8.02
CA ILE A 164 -1.76 7.53 -9.34
C ILE A 164 -0.30 7.33 -9.73
N TRP A 165 0.14 6.08 -9.71
CA TRP A 165 1.50 5.70 -10.09
C TRP A 165 1.62 5.62 -11.60
N TYR A 166 2.69 6.17 -12.15
CA TYR A 166 2.89 6.21 -13.60
C TYR A 166 4.32 5.88 -13.99
N ASN A 167 4.45 5.38 -15.21
CA ASN A 167 5.74 5.16 -15.83
C ASN A 167 6.13 6.41 -16.63
N PRO A 168 7.12 7.20 -16.19
CA PRO A 168 7.53 8.43 -16.86
C PRO A 168 8.00 8.24 -18.31
N ALA A 169 8.56 7.06 -18.64
CA ALA A 169 8.98 6.79 -20.02
C ALA A 169 7.79 6.65 -20.96
N GLU A 170 6.70 6.01 -20.54
CA GLU A 170 5.46 5.89 -21.32
C GLU A 170 4.82 7.27 -21.56
N PHE A 171 4.83 8.16 -20.56
CA PHE A 171 4.38 9.54 -20.70
C PHE A 171 5.26 10.31 -21.69
N ALA A 172 6.58 10.19 -21.58
CA ALA A 172 7.51 10.84 -22.49
C ALA A 172 7.35 10.36 -23.93
N MET A 173 7.15 9.06 -24.16
CA MET A 173 6.87 8.48 -25.48
C MET A 173 5.59 9.03 -26.09
N ALA A 174 4.56 9.30 -25.29
CA ALA A 174 3.32 9.92 -25.74
C ALA A 174 3.45 11.45 -25.94
N GLY A 175 4.59 12.04 -25.59
CA GLY A 175 4.84 13.49 -25.70
C GLY A 175 4.25 14.32 -24.57
N LEU A 176 3.80 13.67 -23.49
CA LEU A 176 3.36 14.34 -22.26
C LEU A 176 4.58 14.90 -21.51
N LYS A 177 4.47 16.13 -21.01
CA LYS A 177 5.58 16.85 -20.37
C LYS A 177 5.36 17.15 -18.90
N SER A 178 4.17 16.91 -18.39
CA SER A 178 3.76 17.12 -17.01
C SER A 178 2.67 16.13 -16.64
N THR A 179 2.45 15.94 -15.36
CA THR A 179 1.33 15.17 -14.81
C THR A 179 0.06 16.00 -14.78
N PRO A 180 -1.13 15.38 -14.85
CA PRO A 180 -2.41 16.08 -14.79
C PRO A 180 -2.67 16.62 -13.37
N THR A 181 -3.26 17.82 -13.30
CA THR A 181 -3.67 18.45 -12.03
C THR A 181 -5.18 18.52 -11.87
N THR A 182 -5.95 18.10 -12.89
CA THR A 182 -7.40 18.01 -12.86
C THR A 182 -7.86 16.68 -13.46
N TRP A 183 -9.06 16.23 -13.07
CA TRP A 183 -9.68 15.04 -13.65
C TRP A 183 -9.82 15.14 -15.18
N GLN A 184 -10.17 16.31 -15.69
CA GLN A 184 -10.30 16.55 -17.12
C GLN A 184 -8.96 16.43 -17.85
N GLN A 185 -7.85 16.89 -17.21
CA GLN A 185 -6.51 16.70 -17.77
C GLN A 185 -6.12 15.22 -17.76
N LEU A 186 -6.42 14.48 -16.68
CA LEU A 186 -6.17 13.03 -16.62
C LEU A 186 -6.84 12.29 -17.79
N LEU A 187 -8.10 12.60 -18.09
CA LEU A 187 -8.80 12.01 -19.22
C LEU A 187 -8.21 12.44 -20.58
N ALA A 188 -7.76 13.70 -20.71
CA ALA A 188 -7.10 14.20 -21.91
C ALA A 188 -5.73 13.53 -22.13
N ASP A 189 -4.97 13.32 -21.06
CA ASP A 189 -3.69 12.61 -21.10
C ASP A 189 -3.90 11.12 -21.44
N ALA A 190 -4.94 10.48 -20.90
CA ALA A 190 -5.32 9.13 -21.29
C ALA A 190 -5.65 9.02 -22.78
N ALA A 191 -6.37 10.01 -23.33
CA ALA A 191 -6.62 10.06 -24.77
C ALA A 191 -5.35 10.28 -25.59
N THR A 192 -4.37 11.00 -25.05
CA THR A 192 -3.07 11.26 -25.70
C THR A 192 -2.21 10.00 -25.69
N LEU A 193 -2.08 9.32 -24.55
CA LEU A 193 -1.41 8.02 -24.42
C LEU A 193 -1.98 7.01 -25.43
N LYS A 194 -3.30 6.89 -25.48
CA LYS A 194 -3.96 5.98 -26.42
C LYS A 194 -3.63 6.30 -27.89
N ARG A 195 -3.63 7.59 -28.27
CA ARG A 195 -3.28 8.00 -29.65
C ARG A 195 -1.82 7.66 -29.98
N ALA A 196 -0.94 7.69 -28.99
CA ALA A 196 0.46 7.27 -29.12
C ALA A 196 0.67 5.76 -29.14
N GLY A 197 -0.40 4.96 -29.00
CA GLY A 197 -0.34 3.50 -28.97
C GLY A 197 -0.04 2.92 -27.59
N VAL A 198 -0.05 3.75 -26.54
CA VAL A 198 0.15 3.36 -25.14
C VAL A 198 -1.20 3.15 -24.46
N THR A 199 -1.38 2.00 -23.81
CA THR A 199 -2.58 1.78 -22.97
C THR A 199 -2.53 2.69 -21.74
N PRO A 200 -3.54 3.52 -21.46
CA PRO A 200 -3.48 4.44 -20.34
C PRO A 200 -3.41 3.75 -18.97
N PHE A 201 -4.32 2.83 -18.68
CA PHE A 201 -4.47 2.28 -17.34
C PHE A 201 -4.39 0.76 -17.28
N SER A 202 -3.69 0.25 -16.28
CA SER A 202 -3.81 -1.10 -15.77
C SER A 202 -4.58 -1.04 -14.45
N LEU A 203 -5.90 -1.31 -14.47
CA LEU A 203 -6.71 -1.31 -13.26
C LEU A 203 -6.75 -2.69 -12.63
N CYS A 204 -6.67 -2.74 -11.29
CA CYS A 204 -6.86 -3.93 -10.49
C CYS A 204 -8.34 -4.04 -10.11
N THR A 205 -9.11 -4.92 -10.71
CA THR A 205 -10.56 -4.93 -10.46
C THR A 205 -11.15 -6.34 -10.30
N ASP A 206 -10.34 -7.34 -9.98
CA ASP A 206 -10.83 -8.72 -9.87
C ASP A 206 -11.61 -8.98 -8.57
N ILE A 207 -11.20 -8.41 -7.45
CA ILE A 207 -11.80 -8.63 -6.12
C ILE A 207 -12.77 -7.52 -5.72
N GLY A 208 -12.58 -6.30 -6.22
CA GLY A 208 -13.47 -5.16 -5.99
C GLY A 208 -12.95 -4.07 -5.05
N TRP A 209 -12.08 -4.37 -4.06
CA TRP A 209 -11.54 -3.34 -3.19
C TRP A 209 -10.76 -2.24 -3.96
N PRO A 210 -9.97 -2.55 -5.01
CA PRO A 210 -9.27 -1.49 -5.73
C PRO A 210 -10.24 -0.54 -6.47
N VAL A 211 -11.38 -1.06 -6.91
CA VAL A 211 -12.43 -0.23 -7.51
C VAL A 211 -13.13 0.61 -6.45
N ALA A 212 -13.31 0.06 -5.25
CA ALA A 212 -13.87 0.80 -4.12
C ALA A 212 -12.96 1.98 -3.78
N ASP A 213 -11.65 1.76 -3.66
CA ASP A 213 -10.67 2.81 -3.43
C ASP A 213 -10.67 3.89 -4.53
N LEU A 214 -10.72 3.46 -5.78
CA LEU A 214 -10.81 4.38 -6.92
C LEU A 214 -12.10 5.21 -6.88
N TRP A 215 -13.25 4.60 -6.60
CA TRP A 215 -14.52 5.30 -6.48
C TRP A 215 -14.52 6.27 -5.29
N GLN A 216 -13.97 5.87 -4.17
CA GLN A 216 -13.85 6.67 -2.95
C GLN A 216 -12.99 7.91 -3.17
N ASN A 217 -11.87 7.79 -3.90
CA ASN A 217 -11.10 8.96 -4.32
C ASN A 217 -11.93 9.91 -5.17
N VAL A 218 -12.67 9.40 -6.15
CA VAL A 218 -13.56 10.23 -6.96
C VAL A 218 -14.63 10.89 -6.09
N TYR A 219 -15.23 10.15 -5.14
CA TYR A 219 -16.22 10.70 -4.24
C TYR A 219 -15.64 11.82 -3.36
N LEU A 220 -14.48 11.58 -2.75
CA LEU A 220 -13.77 12.59 -1.96
C LEU A 220 -13.48 13.85 -2.79
N LYS A 221 -13.02 13.69 -4.01
CA LYS A 221 -12.65 14.82 -4.88
C LYS A 221 -13.87 15.57 -5.46
N THR A 222 -15.03 14.95 -5.53
CA THR A 222 -16.28 15.59 -6.03
C THR A 222 -17.14 16.15 -4.89
N ALA A 223 -17.23 15.44 -3.76
CA ALA A 223 -18.13 15.79 -2.65
C ALA A 223 -17.41 16.49 -1.47
N GLY A 224 -16.09 16.27 -1.32
CA GLY A 224 -15.29 16.77 -0.22
C GLY A 224 -15.33 15.89 1.04
N ALA A 225 -14.40 16.14 1.96
CA ALA A 225 -14.20 15.32 3.15
C ALA A 225 -15.43 15.27 4.08
N THR A 226 -16.17 16.38 4.21
CA THR A 226 -17.36 16.42 5.06
C THR A 226 -18.46 15.47 4.59
N ASP A 227 -18.76 15.47 3.29
CA ASP A 227 -19.77 14.57 2.72
C ASP A 227 -19.25 13.12 2.69
N TYR A 228 -17.93 12.93 2.51
CA TYR A 228 -17.31 11.63 2.58
C TYR A 228 -17.50 10.97 3.96
N ASP A 229 -17.15 11.68 5.03
CA ASP A 229 -17.34 11.21 6.41
C ASP A 229 -18.82 11.00 6.74
N ALA A 230 -19.70 11.87 6.24
CA ALA A 230 -21.13 11.72 6.43
C ALA A 230 -21.70 10.49 5.71
N LEU A 231 -21.18 10.14 4.52
CA LEU A 231 -21.56 8.90 3.82
C LEU A 231 -21.04 7.67 4.55
N ALA A 232 -19.78 7.70 5.00
CA ALA A 232 -19.17 6.62 5.77
C ALA A 232 -19.93 6.34 7.08
N ALA A 233 -20.43 7.40 7.72
CA ALA A 233 -21.26 7.32 8.92
C ALA A 233 -22.76 7.10 8.63
N HIS A 234 -23.16 6.88 7.38
CA HIS A 234 -24.54 6.70 6.93
C HIS A 234 -25.49 7.88 7.23
N ASN A 235 -24.95 9.08 7.40
CA ASN A 235 -25.73 10.32 7.55
C ASN A 235 -26.19 10.91 6.20
N ILE A 236 -25.59 10.45 5.10
CA ILE A 236 -25.98 10.71 3.71
C ILE A 236 -26.44 9.39 3.09
N PRO A 237 -27.55 9.37 2.34
CA PRO A 237 -28.01 8.14 1.70
C PRO A 237 -27.15 7.80 0.48
N TRP A 238 -26.90 6.51 0.25
CA TRP A 238 -26.22 6.01 -0.94
C TRP A 238 -26.95 6.32 -2.25
N THR A 239 -28.25 6.64 -2.18
CA THR A 239 -29.05 7.14 -3.31
C THR A 239 -28.93 8.65 -3.51
N GLY A 240 -28.06 9.33 -2.74
CA GLY A 240 -27.89 10.78 -2.77
C GLY A 240 -27.24 11.27 -4.08
N PRO A 241 -27.44 12.58 -4.40
CA PRO A 241 -26.93 13.16 -5.66
C PRO A 241 -25.39 13.22 -5.69
N THR A 242 -24.71 13.41 -4.55
CA THR A 242 -23.23 13.40 -4.49
C THR A 242 -22.67 12.04 -4.86
N VAL A 243 -23.29 10.96 -4.43
CA VAL A 243 -22.94 9.57 -4.78
C VAL A 243 -23.16 9.33 -6.28
N THR A 244 -24.27 9.81 -6.84
CA THR A 244 -24.53 9.75 -8.29
C THR A 244 -23.43 10.49 -9.08
N THR A 245 -23.07 11.70 -8.65
CA THR A 245 -22.01 12.50 -9.28
C THR A 245 -20.66 11.75 -9.30
N ALA A 246 -20.30 11.06 -8.23
CA ALA A 246 -19.07 10.28 -8.18
C ALA A 246 -19.11 9.10 -9.17
N PHE A 247 -20.20 8.36 -9.23
CA PHE A 247 -20.38 7.28 -10.21
C PHE A 247 -20.30 7.80 -11.65
N ASP A 248 -21.02 8.90 -11.96
CA ASP A 248 -21.02 9.52 -13.29
C ASP A 248 -19.62 10.04 -13.67
N THR A 249 -18.86 10.57 -12.70
CA THR A 249 -17.48 11.02 -12.90
C THR A 249 -16.58 9.82 -13.22
N LEU A 250 -16.63 8.76 -12.41
CA LEU A 250 -15.81 7.58 -12.64
C LEU A 250 -16.20 6.84 -13.95
N ALA A 251 -17.48 6.88 -14.33
CA ALA A 251 -17.95 6.32 -15.59
C ALA A 251 -17.27 6.93 -16.82
N GLN A 252 -16.77 8.18 -16.73
CA GLN A 252 -16.00 8.81 -17.81
C GLN A 252 -14.68 8.08 -18.10
N LEU A 253 -14.10 7.42 -17.10
CA LEU A 253 -12.88 6.61 -17.23
C LEU A 253 -13.22 5.14 -17.55
N VAL A 254 -13.94 4.45 -16.65
CA VAL A 254 -14.19 3.01 -16.77
C VAL A 254 -15.16 2.67 -17.91
N GLY A 255 -15.97 3.64 -18.32
CA GLY A 255 -16.83 3.56 -19.50
C GLY A 255 -16.11 3.67 -20.84
N GLN A 256 -14.77 3.82 -20.81
CA GLN A 256 -13.89 3.85 -21.99
C GLN A 256 -13.01 2.59 -22.04
N PRO A 257 -13.51 1.43 -22.50
CA PRO A 257 -12.74 0.18 -22.48
C PRO A 257 -11.38 0.28 -23.15
N SER A 258 -11.24 1.21 -24.08
CA SER A 258 -9.99 1.44 -24.81
C SER A 258 -8.91 2.15 -24.00
N TYR A 259 -9.22 2.67 -22.83
CA TYR A 259 -8.23 3.21 -21.88
C TYR A 259 -7.70 2.13 -20.95
N LEU A 260 -8.37 0.98 -20.86
CA LEU A 260 -8.09 -0.09 -19.90
C LEU A 260 -7.31 -1.21 -20.56
N LEU A 261 -6.33 -1.75 -19.87
CA LEU A 261 -5.56 -2.92 -20.33
C LEU A 261 -6.49 -4.14 -20.47
N GLY A 262 -6.58 -4.65 -21.69
CA GLY A 262 -7.50 -5.73 -22.03
C GLY A 262 -9.00 -5.33 -22.03
N GLY A 263 -9.30 -4.04 -21.99
CA GLY A 263 -10.66 -3.51 -21.90
C GLY A 263 -11.33 -3.83 -20.56
N THR A 264 -12.65 -3.64 -20.48
CA THR A 264 -13.43 -3.96 -19.26
C THR A 264 -13.20 -5.40 -18.79
N LYS A 265 -13.20 -6.37 -19.72
CA LYS A 265 -12.98 -7.78 -19.37
C LYS A 265 -11.58 -8.02 -18.80
N GLY A 266 -10.56 -7.41 -19.40
CA GLY A 266 -9.18 -7.52 -18.92
C GLY A 266 -9.02 -6.94 -17.51
N SER A 267 -9.59 -5.76 -17.26
CA SER A 267 -9.60 -5.15 -15.93
C SER A 267 -10.23 -6.06 -14.88
N LEU A 268 -11.41 -6.62 -15.15
CA LEU A 268 -12.15 -7.51 -14.24
C LEU A 268 -11.46 -8.86 -13.95
N SER A 269 -10.34 -9.13 -14.58
CA SER A 269 -9.52 -10.32 -14.33
C SER A 269 -8.07 -9.96 -13.93
N ASN A 270 -7.81 -8.69 -13.69
CA ASN A 270 -6.50 -8.19 -13.35
C ASN A 270 -6.43 -7.89 -11.84
N SER A 271 -5.66 -8.70 -11.13
CA SER A 271 -5.51 -8.61 -9.68
C SER A 271 -4.36 -7.69 -9.27
N TYR A 272 -4.42 -7.15 -8.06
CA TYR A 272 -3.21 -6.72 -7.36
C TYR A 272 -2.42 -7.99 -6.91
N PRO A 273 -1.09 -8.08 -7.04
CA PRO A 273 -0.16 -7.04 -7.57
C PRO A 273 0.02 -7.03 -9.10
N THR A 274 -0.62 -7.94 -9.84
CA THR A 274 -0.41 -8.11 -11.28
C THR A 274 -0.63 -6.83 -12.09
N CYS A 275 -1.59 -5.99 -11.68
CA CYS A 275 -1.86 -4.72 -12.35
C CYS A 275 -0.67 -3.75 -12.27
N ALA A 276 0.04 -3.69 -11.13
CA ALA A 276 1.25 -2.90 -10.95
C ALA A 276 2.39 -3.44 -11.82
N ASP A 277 2.57 -4.76 -11.90
CA ASP A 277 3.57 -5.43 -12.75
C ASP A 277 3.38 -5.11 -14.25
N LYS A 278 2.16 -4.77 -14.68
CA LYS A 278 1.89 -4.38 -16.08
C LYS A 278 2.40 -2.99 -16.40
N VAL A 279 2.54 -2.13 -15.42
CA VAL A 279 3.08 -0.77 -15.55
C VAL A 279 4.59 -0.75 -15.26
N PHE A 280 5.02 -1.55 -14.27
CA PHE A 280 6.39 -1.64 -13.78
C PHE A 280 6.92 -3.08 -13.87
N PRO A 281 7.10 -3.63 -15.07
CA PRO A 281 7.45 -5.02 -15.23
C PRO A 281 8.91 -5.30 -14.87
N LYS A 282 9.24 -6.58 -14.73
CA LYS A 282 10.63 -7.04 -14.57
C LYS A 282 11.50 -6.63 -15.77
N PRO A 283 12.80 -6.39 -15.54
CA PRO A 283 13.74 -6.05 -16.61
C PRO A 283 13.65 -6.98 -17.81
N GLY A 284 13.69 -6.41 -19.02
CA GLY A 284 13.55 -7.15 -20.27
C GLY A 284 12.10 -7.37 -20.73
N THR A 285 11.13 -6.92 -19.96
CA THR A 285 9.70 -6.90 -20.35
C THR A 285 9.25 -5.46 -20.57
N MET A 286 8.50 -5.22 -21.63
CA MET A 286 7.94 -3.89 -21.89
C MET A 286 6.70 -3.62 -21.04
N PRO A 287 6.51 -2.39 -20.54
CA PRO A 287 5.26 -1.98 -19.92
C PRO A 287 4.07 -2.22 -20.85
N GLN A 288 2.94 -2.60 -20.29
CA GLN A 288 1.70 -2.84 -21.03
C GLN A 288 0.67 -1.73 -20.83
N ALA A 289 0.89 -0.87 -19.83
CA ALA A 289 0.11 0.32 -19.55
C ALA A 289 0.98 1.42 -18.94
N ALA A 290 0.51 2.65 -18.98
CA ALA A 290 1.25 3.80 -18.48
C ALA A 290 1.00 4.10 -16.99
N MET A 291 -0.18 3.77 -16.45
CA MET A 291 -0.61 4.13 -15.10
C MET A 291 -1.29 2.96 -14.38
N VAL A 292 -1.13 2.93 -13.07
CA VAL A 292 -1.93 2.13 -12.12
C VAL A 292 -2.44 3.06 -11.01
N ILE A 293 -3.68 2.88 -10.59
CA ILE A 293 -4.31 3.66 -9.53
C ILE A 293 -4.42 2.74 -8.32
N GLU A 294 -3.52 2.93 -7.39
CA GLU A 294 -3.37 2.15 -6.15
C GLU A 294 -2.59 2.97 -5.13
N ALA A 295 -2.58 2.54 -3.87
CA ALA A 295 -1.83 3.19 -2.82
C ALA A 295 -0.30 3.00 -2.93
N ASP A 296 0.43 3.58 -2.02
CA ASP A 296 1.88 3.59 -1.90
C ASP A 296 2.53 2.19 -1.83
N PHE A 297 1.79 1.17 -1.42
CA PHE A 297 2.26 -0.21 -1.40
C PHE A 297 2.65 -0.75 -2.80
N VAL A 298 2.25 -0.09 -3.89
CA VAL A 298 2.74 -0.38 -5.26
C VAL A 298 4.26 -0.33 -5.35
N VAL A 299 4.92 0.49 -4.54
CA VAL A 299 6.40 0.58 -4.51
C VAL A 299 7.03 -0.76 -4.15
N ASN A 300 6.41 -1.58 -3.27
CA ASN A 300 6.92 -2.93 -2.97
C ASN A 300 7.01 -3.80 -4.21
N GLU A 301 6.04 -3.70 -5.11
CA GLU A 301 6.04 -4.44 -6.37
C GLU A 301 7.09 -3.87 -7.33
N ILE A 302 7.21 -2.54 -7.41
CA ILE A 302 8.21 -1.87 -8.27
C ILE A 302 9.62 -2.30 -7.87
N VAL A 303 9.98 -2.17 -6.60
CA VAL A 303 11.33 -2.55 -6.11
C VAL A 303 11.51 -4.05 -6.06
N GLY A 304 10.45 -4.82 -5.82
CA GLY A 304 10.44 -6.28 -5.87
C GLY A 304 10.69 -6.83 -7.28
N ASN A 305 10.26 -6.12 -8.31
CA ASN A 305 10.50 -6.48 -9.71
C ASN A 305 11.91 -6.14 -10.16
N SER A 306 12.47 -5.02 -9.68
CA SER A 306 13.85 -4.63 -10.01
C SER A 306 14.41 -3.56 -9.09
N ALA A 307 15.53 -3.85 -8.45
CA ALA A 307 16.33 -2.85 -7.74
C ALA A 307 16.89 -1.73 -8.67
N ASN A 308 16.71 -1.84 -9.99
CA ASN A 308 17.14 -0.84 -10.96
C ASN A 308 16.08 0.21 -11.26
N TYR A 309 14.84 0.07 -10.76
CA TYR A 309 13.87 1.14 -10.85
C TYR A 309 14.37 2.36 -10.09
N THR A 310 14.28 3.51 -10.72
CA THR A 310 14.75 4.77 -10.15
C THR A 310 13.57 5.73 -9.98
N ALA A 311 13.41 6.27 -8.79
CA ALA A 311 12.49 7.37 -8.55
C ALA A 311 12.85 8.56 -9.42
N GLY A 312 11.88 9.10 -10.16
CA GLY A 312 12.16 10.25 -11.02
C GLY A 312 10.96 10.77 -11.77
N THR A 313 10.89 12.09 -11.83
CA THR A 313 9.80 12.85 -12.43
C THR A 313 10.03 13.15 -13.92
N ILE A 314 8.94 13.41 -14.63
CA ILE A 314 9.01 14.04 -15.96
C ILE A 314 9.53 15.49 -15.82
N GLY A 315 10.75 15.74 -16.27
CA GLY A 315 11.21 17.10 -16.59
C GLY A 315 11.66 18.00 -15.45
N ALA A 316 11.64 17.60 -14.19
CA ALA A 316 12.11 18.41 -13.07
C ALA A 316 13.32 17.76 -12.38
N GLY A 317 14.53 18.34 -12.55
CA GLY A 317 15.67 18.28 -11.61
C GLY A 317 16.19 16.93 -11.07
N GLY A 318 15.45 15.85 -11.16
CA GLY A 318 15.86 14.50 -10.80
C GLY A 318 16.67 13.82 -11.92
N LYS A 319 17.21 12.63 -11.68
CA LYS A 319 17.80 11.82 -12.76
C LYS A 319 16.75 11.70 -13.86
N LYS A 320 17.03 12.29 -15.02
CA LYS A 320 16.09 12.30 -16.16
C LYS A 320 15.74 10.86 -16.52
N CYS A 321 14.48 10.49 -16.37
CA CYS A 321 13.95 9.29 -16.97
C CYS A 321 14.14 9.38 -18.48
N THR A 322 14.89 8.47 -19.05
CA THR A 322 15.09 8.42 -20.50
C THR A 322 13.82 7.87 -21.16
N ALA A 323 13.58 8.28 -22.42
CA ALA A 323 12.46 7.76 -23.19
C ALA A 323 12.55 6.27 -23.54
N ASN A 324 13.64 5.60 -23.16
CA ASN A 324 13.80 4.15 -23.32
C ASN A 324 13.64 3.45 -21.98
N PRO A 325 12.49 2.81 -21.74
CA PRO A 325 12.23 2.08 -20.48
C PRO A 325 13.21 0.94 -20.21
N ALA A 326 13.90 0.45 -21.23
CA ALA A 326 14.90 -0.61 -21.07
C ALA A 326 16.22 -0.13 -20.45
N ASP A 327 16.56 1.16 -20.59
CA ASP A 327 17.86 1.68 -20.18
C ASP A 327 17.86 2.25 -18.75
N THR A 328 16.74 2.83 -18.30
CA THR A 328 16.60 3.35 -16.94
C THR A 328 15.11 3.35 -16.57
N PRO A 329 14.58 2.25 -16.06
CA PRO A 329 13.21 2.19 -15.64
C PRO A 329 12.97 3.18 -14.49
N CYS A 330 12.01 4.07 -14.67
CA CYS A 330 11.63 5.07 -13.69
C CYS A 330 10.21 4.85 -13.21
N TYR A 331 9.94 5.27 -11.98
CA TYR A 331 8.61 5.35 -11.42
C TYR A 331 8.41 6.69 -10.70
N ASP A 332 7.18 7.16 -10.70
CA ASP A 332 6.75 8.33 -9.96
C ASP A 332 5.24 8.28 -9.77
N PHE A 333 4.70 9.14 -8.94
CA PHE A 333 3.27 9.29 -8.76
C PHE A 333 2.84 10.76 -8.90
N PHE A 334 1.55 10.96 -9.01
CA PHE A 334 0.91 12.26 -8.81
C PHE A 334 -0.36 12.08 -7.98
N PRO A 335 -0.74 13.10 -7.16
CA PRO A 335 -1.94 13.05 -6.35
C PRO A 335 -3.18 12.85 -7.22
N PHE A 336 -4.16 12.09 -6.72
CA PHE A 336 -5.43 11.88 -7.41
C PHE A 336 -6.14 13.23 -7.64
N PRO A 337 -6.39 13.65 -8.90
CA PRO A 337 -6.81 14.99 -9.20
C PRO A 337 -8.33 15.19 -9.06
N ALA A 338 -8.72 16.28 -8.41
CA ALA A 338 -10.12 16.71 -8.39
C ALA A 338 -10.59 17.24 -9.76
N PRO A 339 -11.91 17.21 -10.05
CA PRO A 339 -12.47 17.93 -11.18
C PRO A 339 -12.13 19.42 -11.11
N ALA A 340 -12.04 20.09 -12.27
CA ALA A 340 -11.68 21.50 -12.34
C ALA A 340 -12.64 22.42 -11.56
N ALA A 341 -13.91 22.03 -11.41
CA ALA A 341 -14.90 22.75 -10.61
C ALA A 341 -14.71 22.57 -9.09
N ASP A 342 -14.04 21.48 -8.67
CA ASP A 342 -13.98 21.03 -7.27
C ASP A 342 -12.55 21.09 -6.73
N GLN A 343 -11.70 21.98 -7.26
CA GLN A 343 -10.28 22.09 -6.88
C GLN A 343 -10.05 22.39 -5.39
N MET A 344 -11.05 22.88 -4.66
CA MET A 344 -11.00 23.05 -3.21
C MET A 344 -10.82 21.72 -2.47
N ASN A 345 -11.23 20.60 -3.08
CA ASN A 345 -11.10 19.25 -2.51
C ASN A 345 -9.76 18.60 -2.86
N ASN A 346 -8.89 19.26 -3.61
CA ASN A 346 -7.67 18.64 -4.13
C ASN A 346 -6.66 18.28 -3.02
N SER A 347 -6.66 19.03 -1.91
CA SER A 347 -5.81 18.77 -0.74
C SER A 347 -6.34 17.70 0.21
N ALA A 348 -7.59 17.27 0.05
CA ALA A 348 -8.12 16.16 0.84
C ALA A 348 -7.56 14.84 0.30
N ILE A 349 -7.13 13.96 1.20
CA ILE A 349 -6.57 12.65 0.83
C ILE A 349 -7.34 11.51 1.49
N GLN A 350 -7.50 10.44 0.74
CA GLN A 350 -7.91 9.15 1.26
C GLN A 350 -6.68 8.36 1.68
N GLY A 351 -6.75 7.72 2.84
CA GLY A 351 -5.74 6.79 3.31
C GLY A 351 -6.38 5.60 4.01
N SER A 352 -5.58 4.58 4.22
CA SER A 352 -5.93 3.42 5.03
C SER A 352 -4.73 3.03 5.91
N GLY A 353 -4.82 1.92 6.61
CA GLY A 353 -3.68 1.44 7.37
C GLY A 353 -3.98 0.17 8.13
N ASP A 354 -2.91 -0.52 8.46
CA ASP A 354 -2.96 -1.79 9.19
C ASP A 354 -2.78 -1.56 10.68
N VAL A 355 -3.73 -2.05 11.44
CA VAL A 355 -3.81 -1.88 12.88
C VAL A 355 -3.54 -3.20 13.59
N ALA A 356 -2.56 -3.18 14.50
CA ALA A 356 -2.26 -4.32 15.37
C ALA A 356 -3.22 -4.37 16.54
N MET A 357 -3.79 -5.56 16.79
CA MET A 357 -4.68 -5.85 17.90
C MET A 357 -4.20 -7.06 18.70
N LEU A 358 -4.59 -7.14 19.97
CA LEU A 358 -4.14 -8.13 20.94
C LEU A 358 -5.31 -9.02 21.38
N PHE A 359 -5.24 -10.31 21.06
CA PHE A 359 -6.24 -11.30 21.50
C PHE A 359 -5.86 -11.99 22.81
N LYS A 360 -4.56 -12.25 23.03
CA LYS A 360 -4.05 -12.96 24.22
C LYS A 360 -2.89 -12.18 24.84
N PRO A 361 -3.07 -11.58 26.03
CA PRO A 361 -2.14 -10.62 26.60
C PRO A 361 -0.92 -11.26 27.32
N THR A 362 -0.21 -12.16 26.62
CA THR A 362 1.07 -12.70 27.14
C THR A 362 2.15 -11.62 27.14
N ALA A 363 3.22 -11.79 27.93
CA ALA A 363 4.33 -10.84 27.96
C ALA A 363 4.95 -10.64 26.55
N ALA A 364 5.16 -11.74 25.82
CA ALA A 364 5.69 -11.70 24.46
C ALA A 364 4.73 -10.99 23.49
N ALA A 365 3.42 -11.29 23.52
CA ALA A 365 2.45 -10.65 22.62
C ALA A 365 2.31 -9.14 22.89
N LYS A 366 2.31 -8.73 24.17
CA LYS A 366 2.33 -7.30 24.54
C LYS A 366 3.58 -6.59 24.03
N ALA A 367 4.74 -7.23 24.14
CA ALA A 367 5.99 -6.67 23.64
C ALA A 367 5.99 -6.53 22.11
N VAL A 368 5.44 -7.51 21.36
CA VAL A 368 5.27 -7.41 19.89
C VAL A 368 4.38 -6.22 19.53
N VAL A 369 3.21 -6.09 20.15
CA VAL A 369 2.28 -4.97 19.86
C VAL A 369 2.94 -3.62 20.18
N LYS A 370 3.64 -3.53 21.31
CA LYS A 370 4.38 -2.30 21.66
C LYS A 370 5.47 -1.97 20.64
N TYR A 371 6.26 -2.97 20.24
CA TYR A 371 7.30 -2.80 19.23
C TYR A 371 6.73 -2.33 17.88
N LEU A 372 5.64 -2.93 17.40
CA LEU A 372 4.99 -2.53 16.17
C LEU A 372 4.50 -1.07 16.18
N GLY A 373 4.11 -0.55 17.36
CA GLY A 373 3.76 0.87 17.52
C GLY A 373 4.95 1.83 17.58
N SER A 374 6.18 1.31 17.67
CA SER A 374 7.37 2.15 17.82
C SER A 374 7.83 2.79 16.51
N PRO A 375 8.48 3.98 16.57
CA PRO A 375 9.10 4.60 15.39
C PRO A 375 10.18 3.71 14.76
N GLU A 376 10.87 2.90 15.55
CA GLU A 376 11.91 1.98 15.09
C GLU A 376 11.35 0.93 14.12
N ALA A 377 10.26 0.28 14.48
CA ALA A 377 9.60 -0.70 13.63
C ALA A 377 9.14 -0.06 12.31
N GLY A 378 8.51 1.13 12.37
CA GLY A 378 8.09 1.86 11.19
C GLY A 378 9.25 2.29 10.28
N ALA A 379 10.36 2.76 10.87
CA ALA A 379 11.52 3.22 10.12
C ALA A 379 12.21 2.10 9.33
N ILE A 380 12.17 0.85 9.82
CA ILE A 380 12.76 -0.29 9.10
C ILE A 380 12.03 -0.53 7.78
N TRP A 381 10.70 -0.58 7.79
CA TRP A 381 9.96 -0.78 6.54
C TRP A 381 9.96 0.48 5.66
N ALA A 382 9.86 1.66 6.26
CA ALA A 382 10.00 2.91 5.51
C ALA A 382 11.28 2.93 4.64
N HIS A 383 12.41 2.45 5.20
CA HIS A 383 13.67 2.35 4.48
C HIS A 383 13.65 1.36 3.30
N LEU A 384 12.80 0.35 3.35
CA LEU A 384 12.62 -0.64 2.27
C LEU A 384 11.72 -0.12 1.14
N GLY A 385 10.89 0.88 1.41
CA GLY A 385 9.92 1.44 0.47
C GLY A 385 8.53 0.77 0.55
N GLY A 386 7.51 1.35 -0.10
CA GLY A 386 6.15 0.81 -0.12
C GLY A 386 5.46 0.77 1.26
N PHE A 387 5.77 1.75 2.08
CA PHE A 387 5.27 1.88 3.44
C PHE A 387 5.15 3.36 3.78
N ALA A 388 3.99 3.76 4.23
CA ALA A 388 3.82 5.04 4.89
C ALA A 388 3.53 4.82 6.38
N SER A 389 4.09 5.64 7.25
CA SER A 389 3.85 5.52 8.68
C SER A 389 2.86 6.56 9.16
N PRO A 390 1.78 6.16 9.85
CA PRO A 390 0.92 7.09 10.56
C PRO A 390 1.54 7.59 11.88
N ASN A 391 2.64 6.97 12.31
CA ASN A 391 3.41 7.43 13.47
C ASN A 391 4.27 8.63 13.09
N LYS A 392 3.99 9.80 13.66
CA LYS A 392 4.67 11.07 13.37
C LYS A 392 6.13 11.10 13.79
N MET A 393 6.57 10.14 14.61
CA MET A 393 7.94 10.03 15.08
C MET A 393 8.84 9.28 14.07
N VAL A 394 8.27 8.64 13.04
CA VAL A 394 9.05 8.09 11.93
C VAL A 394 9.49 9.24 11.02
N PRO A 395 10.81 9.53 10.96
CA PRO A 395 11.28 10.69 10.21
C PRO A 395 11.19 10.45 8.70
N LEU A 396 10.83 11.48 7.92
CA LEU A 396 10.78 11.42 6.46
C LEU A 396 12.12 11.01 5.84
N THR A 397 13.24 11.33 6.49
CA THR A 397 14.58 10.87 6.08
C THR A 397 14.79 9.36 6.17
N SER A 398 13.85 8.60 6.74
CA SER A 398 13.88 7.14 6.71
C SER A 398 13.49 6.55 5.35
N TYR A 399 12.81 7.32 4.51
CA TYR A 399 12.38 6.87 3.19
C TYR A 399 13.54 6.89 2.19
N PRO A 400 13.64 5.87 1.28
CA PRO A 400 14.84 5.63 0.48
C PRO A 400 15.06 6.63 -0.67
N ASP A 401 14.02 7.36 -1.08
CA ASP A 401 14.06 8.25 -2.24
C ASP A 401 13.01 9.38 -2.14
N PRO A 402 13.15 10.45 -2.95
CA PRO A 402 12.25 11.59 -2.89
C PRO A 402 10.78 11.30 -3.25
N VAL A 403 10.49 10.22 -4.00
CA VAL A 403 9.13 9.86 -4.38
C VAL A 403 8.41 9.25 -3.18
N THR A 404 9.04 8.28 -2.52
CA THR A 404 8.48 7.66 -1.31
C THR A 404 8.45 8.62 -0.12
N GLU A 405 9.43 9.55 -0.02
CA GLU A 405 9.39 10.64 0.97
C GLU A 405 8.20 11.59 0.72
N ALA A 406 7.95 11.97 -0.54
CA ALA A 406 6.83 12.85 -0.89
C ALA A 406 5.47 12.20 -0.59
N ASP A 407 5.32 10.92 -0.91
CA ASP A 407 4.14 10.12 -0.62
C ASP A 407 3.85 10.05 0.88
N ALA A 408 4.83 9.66 1.69
CA ALA A 408 4.69 9.62 3.14
C ALA A 408 4.41 11.01 3.74
N SER A 409 5.02 12.06 3.17
CA SER A 409 4.77 13.44 3.57
C SER A 409 3.33 13.87 3.33
N GLU A 410 2.71 13.45 2.22
CA GLU A 410 1.27 13.70 1.99
C GLU A 410 0.44 13.12 3.12
N LEU A 411 0.66 11.86 3.50
CA LEU A 411 -0.10 11.20 4.55
C LEU A 411 0.11 11.87 5.93
N GLN A 412 1.35 12.22 6.27
CA GLN A 412 1.68 12.82 7.57
C GLN A 412 1.17 14.25 7.73
N HIS A 413 1.06 15.03 6.64
CA HIS A 413 0.74 16.45 6.65
C HIS A 413 -0.62 16.79 6.03
N ALA A 414 -1.42 15.78 5.68
CA ALA A 414 -2.74 15.98 5.12
C ALA A 414 -3.62 16.89 5.99
N THR A 415 -4.21 17.92 5.38
CA THR A 415 -5.14 18.83 6.08
C THR A 415 -6.58 18.36 6.04
N GLY A 416 -6.90 17.42 5.15
CA GLY A 416 -8.23 16.82 4.99
C GLY A 416 -8.09 15.31 4.80
N PHE A 417 -7.63 14.61 5.84
CA PHE A 417 -7.51 13.15 5.81
C PHE A 417 -8.85 12.48 6.06
N VAL A 418 -9.23 11.53 5.19
CA VAL A 418 -10.34 10.60 5.40
C VAL A 418 -9.83 9.16 5.33
N PHE A 419 -10.40 8.27 6.11
CA PHE A 419 -10.07 6.84 6.06
C PHE A 419 -10.90 6.15 4.98
N SER A 420 -10.38 5.08 4.37
CA SER A 420 -11.11 4.28 3.39
C SER A 420 -12.48 3.92 3.90
N LEU A 421 -13.50 4.28 3.15
CA LEU A 421 -14.89 4.16 3.58
C LEU A 421 -15.31 2.70 3.70
N ASP A 422 -14.87 1.83 2.79
CA ASP A 422 -15.14 0.39 2.82
C ASP A 422 -14.53 -0.27 4.06
N ASP A 423 -13.29 0.06 4.42
CA ASP A 423 -12.62 -0.46 5.62
C ASP A 423 -13.36 -0.10 6.94
N LEU A 424 -14.31 0.85 6.88
CA LEU A 424 -15.16 1.24 8.02
C LEU A 424 -16.47 0.44 8.09
N GLN A 425 -16.81 -0.32 7.06
CA GLN A 425 -18.14 -0.95 6.92
C GLN A 425 -18.24 -2.34 7.54
N GLY A 426 -17.13 -2.94 7.97
CA GLY A 426 -17.12 -4.26 8.60
C GLY A 426 -17.79 -5.31 7.71
N SER A 427 -18.79 -6.05 8.22
CA SER A 427 -19.41 -7.17 7.49
C SER A 427 -20.13 -6.79 6.17
N TRP A 428 -20.37 -5.50 5.90
CA TRP A 428 -20.96 -5.05 4.64
C TRP A 428 -19.93 -4.87 3.52
N GLU A 429 -18.70 -4.66 3.85
CA GLU A 429 -17.60 -4.37 2.93
C GLU A 429 -17.53 -5.30 1.70
N PRO A 430 -17.60 -6.65 1.81
CA PRO A 430 -17.55 -7.53 0.63
C PRO A 430 -18.70 -7.32 -0.34
N SER A 431 -19.87 -6.89 0.16
CA SER A 431 -21.03 -6.59 -0.69
C SER A 431 -20.83 -5.27 -1.43
N LEU A 432 -20.23 -4.27 -0.78
CA LEU A 432 -19.85 -3.00 -1.39
C LEU A 432 -18.87 -3.24 -2.55
N TRP A 433 -17.85 -4.07 -2.35
CA TRP A 433 -16.90 -4.44 -3.40
C TRP A 433 -17.59 -5.12 -4.59
N GLN A 434 -18.55 -6.01 -4.34
CA GLN A 434 -19.29 -6.66 -5.41
C GLN A 434 -20.13 -5.65 -6.22
N ASP A 435 -20.70 -4.65 -5.58
CA ASP A 435 -21.45 -3.58 -6.25
C ASP A 435 -20.52 -2.69 -7.10
N MET A 436 -19.30 -2.43 -6.65
CA MET A 436 -18.28 -1.75 -7.45
C MET A 436 -17.87 -2.55 -8.69
N LEU A 437 -17.73 -3.86 -8.58
CA LEU A 437 -17.48 -4.72 -9.73
C LEU A 437 -18.67 -4.70 -10.73
N ASN A 438 -19.90 -4.67 -10.22
CA ASN A 438 -21.11 -4.57 -11.06
C ASN A 438 -21.17 -3.22 -11.79
N PHE A 439 -20.70 -2.15 -11.16
CA PHE A 439 -20.54 -0.85 -11.81
C PHE A 439 -19.52 -0.90 -12.96
N VAL A 440 -18.33 -1.43 -12.74
CA VAL A 440 -17.29 -1.54 -13.81
C VAL A 440 -17.79 -2.37 -14.98
N LYS A 441 -18.55 -3.45 -14.74
CA LYS A 441 -19.16 -4.27 -15.80
C LYS A 441 -20.11 -3.48 -16.68
N ASN A 442 -20.85 -2.55 -16.11
CA ASN A 442 -21.85 -1.75 -16.81
C ASN A 442 -22.02 -0.36 -16.15
N PRO A 443 -21.22 0.63 -16.53
CA PRO A 443 -21.26 1.98 -15.94
C PRO A 443 -22.37 2.87 -16.53
N SER A 444 -23.51 2.29 -16.92
CA SER A 444 -24.66 3.06 -17.45
C SER A 444 -25.47 3.71 -16.31
N ALA A 445 -26.08 4.85 -16.58
CA ALA A 445 -26.90 5.58 -15.60
C ALA A 445 -28.02 4.71 -14.98
N THR A 446 -28.65 3.83 -15.78
CA THR A 446 -29.68 2.91 -15.29
C THR A 446 -29.10 1.90 -14.29
N ASN A 447 -27.90 1.36 -14.56
CA ASN A 447 -27.23 0.42 -13.66
C ASN A 447 -26.73 1.12 -12.40
N ILE A 448 -26.17 2.33 -12.51
CA ILE A 448 -25.76 3.17 -11.38
C ILE A 448 -26.93 3.37 -10.41
N ALA A 449 -28.10 3.79 -10.94
CA ALA A 449 -29.29 3.97 -10.10
C ALA A 449 -29.76 2.67 -9.41
N SER A 450 -29.57 1.51 -10.06
CA SER A 450 -29.85 0.20 -9.47
C SER A 450 -28.86 -0.16 -8.37
N ILE A 451 -27.57 0.03 -8.62
CA ILE A 451 -26.49 -0.21 -7.64
C ILE A 451 -26.69 0.65 -6.41
N GLN A 452 -26.94 1.95 -6.56
CA GLN A 452 -27.17 2.85 -5.44
C GLN A 452 -28.33 2.41 -4.54
N LYS A 453 -29.42 1.89 -5.13
CA LYS A 453 -30.55 1.32 -4.36
C LYS A 453 -30.12 0.06 -3.61
N THR A 454 -29.34 -0.81 -4.23
CA THR A 454 -28.81 -2.02 -3.61
C THR A 454 -27.89 -1.66 -2.43
N MET A 455 -26.94 -0.76 -2.64
CA MET A 455 -26.02 -0.29 -1.60
C MET A 455 -26.79 0.36 -0.43
N GLN A 456 -27.81 1.16 -0.71
CA GLN A 456 -28.65 1.75 0.34
C GLN A 456 -29.36 0.68 1.18
N ALA A 457 -29.91 -0.33 0.54
CA ALA A 457 -30.61 -1.42 1.24
C ALA A 457 -29.63 -2.24 2.09
N GLN A 458 -28.45 -2.55 1.57
CA GLN A 458 -27.40 -3.29 2.25
C GLN A 458 -26.86 -2.50 3.45
N ALA A 459 -26.57 -1.21 3.27
CA ALA A 459 -26.10 -0.32 4.34
C ALA A 459 -27.13 -0.24 5.47
N THR A 460 -28.42 -0.08 5.14
CA THR A 460 -29.51 -0.07 6.12
C THR A 460 -29.58 -1.39 6.90
N ALA A 461 -29.43 -2.52 6.21
CA ALA A 461 -29.45 -3.85 6.85
C ALA A 461 -28.23 -4.06 7.78
N ALA A 462 -27.04 -3.61 7.36
CA ALA A 462 -25.83 -3.74 8.16
C ALA A 462 -25.86 -2.92 9.47
N MET A 463 -26.55 -1.78 9.45
CA MET A 463 -26.70 -0.92 10.64
C MET A 463 -27.83 -1.36 11.58
N GLY A 464 -28.67 -2.28 11.17
CA GLY A 464 -29.79 -2.76 11.99
C GLY A 464 -30.91 -1.73 12.16
N HIS A 465 -31.10 -0.82 11.21
CA HIS A 465 -32.17 0.18 11.15
C HIS A 465 -33.16 -0.12 10.04
#